data_c42a439af88f463a4e0ee9f7686b0f88
#
_entry.id   c42a439af88f463a4e0ee9f7686b0f88
#
_cell.length_a   1.000
_cell.length_b   1.000
_cell.length_c   1.000
_cell.angle_alpha   90.00
_cell.angle_beta   90.00
_cell.angle_gamma   90.00
#
_symmetry.space_group_name_H-M   'P 1'
#
loop_
_entity.id
_entity.type
_entity.pdbx_description
1 polymer ?
#
loop_
_entity_poly.entity_id
_entity_poly.type
_entity_poly.pdbx_seq_one_letter_code
_entity_poly.pdbx_strand_id
1 'polypeptide(L)'
;MAWGGRDPGSVLAHAPGPLGGQLRSLLAALRPVRLSAQLVHGDLGGNVLFAAGEPPAVIDFSPYWRPAGLALAVAAVDALVWNGADPVILDELAGQPELDQLLARALVYRLVTEIIFRRDDAAGLAAVARDSQPVTGLVLTRLAVG
;
A
#
# COMPACT_ATOMS: atom_id res chain seq x y z
N MET A 1 -11.76 -10.02 -2.22
CA MET A 1 -10.31 -9.87 -1.94
C MET A 1 -10.06 -10.47 -0.57
N ALA A 2 -9.47 -11.66 -0.50
CA ALA A 2 -9.21 -12.31 0.80
C ALA A 2 -7.94 -11.72 1.41
N TRP A 3 -8.09 -10.97 2.47
CA TRP A 3 -7.03 -10.45 3.32
C TRP A 3 -6.70 -11.53 4.36
N GLY A 4 -5.95 -12.56 4.00
CA GLY A 4 -5.55 -13.60 4.96
C GLY A 4 -6.71 -14.17 5.82
N GLY A 5 -7.93 -14.26 5.27
CA GLY A 5 -9.10 -14.76 5.98
C GLY A 5 -9.76 -13.80 6.99
N ARG A 6 -9.28 -12.56 7.15
CA ARG A 6 -9.94 -11.57 8.02
C ARG A 6 -10.83 -10.64 7.22
N ASP A 7 -12.04 -10.43 7.71
CA ASP A 7 -12.98 -9.46 7.17
C ASP A 7 -12.45 -8.03 7.39
N PRO A 8 -12.36 -7.17 6.35
CA PRO A 8 -11.97 -5.77 6.49
C PRO A 8 -12.82 -5.00 7.52
N GLY A 9 -14.09 -5.37 7.69
CA GLY A 9 -14.97 -4.80 8.71
C GLY A 9 -14.47 -5.06 10.13
N SER A 10 -13.91 -6.24 10.40
CA SER A 10 -13.34 -6.56 11.72
C SER A 10 -12.07 -5.76 12.01
N VAL A 11 -11.28 -5.43 11.00
CA VAL A 11 -10.09 -4.58 11.14
C VAL A 11 -10.49 -3.13 11.40
N LEU A 12 -11.52 -2.64 10.69
CA LEU A 12 -12.07 -1.30 10.89
C LEU A 12 -12.57 -1.06 12.32
N ALA A 13 -13.15 -2.07 12.97
CA ALA A 13 -13.60 -1.99 14.35
C ALA A 13 -12.46 -1.72 15.35
N HIS A 14 -11.23 -2.09 14.98
CA HIS A 14 -10.03 -1.88 15.82
C HIS A 14 -9.15 -0.72 15.32
N ALA A 15 -9.53 -0.04 14.22
CA ALA A 15 -8.78 1.07 13.67
C ALA A 15 -9.09 2.38 14.43
N PRO A 16 -8.14 2.94 15.19
CA PRO A 16 -8.40 4.12 16.00
C PRO A 16 -8.57 5.38 15.14
N GLY A 17 -9.50 6.24 15.54
CA GLY A 17 -9.62 7.66 15.14
C GLY A 17 -9.23 7.99 13.68
N PRO A 18 -8.17 8.80 13.48
CA PRO A 18 -7.75 9.26 12.16
C PRO A 18 -7.38 8.12 11.19
N LEU A 19 -6.72 7.06 11.68
CA LEU A 19 -6.32 5.93 10.86
C LEU A 19 -7.54 5.17 10.31
N GLY A 20 -8.55 4.96 11.15
CA GLY A 20 -9.82 4.39 10.72
C GLY A 20 -10.55 5.29 9.71
N GLY A 21 -10.43 6.61 9.84
CA GLY A 21 -10.95 7.59 8.87
C GLY A 21 -10.30 7.43 7.50
N GLN A 22 -8.98 7.38 7.45
CA GLN A 22 -8.22 7.16 6.22
C GLN A 22 -8.60 5.84 5.54
N LEU A 23 -8.64 4.75 6.31
CA LEU A 23 -8.98 3.43 5.78
C LEU A 23 -10.41 3.39 5.21
N ARG A 24 -11.39 4.00 5.88
CA ARG A 24 -12.77 4.10 5.35
C ARG A 24 -12.83 4.89 4.06
N SER A 25 -12.14 6.03 3.96
CA SER A 25 -12.11 6.85 2.75
C SER A 25 -11.50 6.10 1.57
N LEU A 26 -10.38 5.41 1.80
CA LEU A 26 -9.73 4.58 0.77
C LEU A 26 -10.65 3.44 0.32
N LEU A 27 -11.26 2.69 1.25
CA LEU A 27 -12.16 1.58 0.93
C LEU A 27 -13.38 2.04 0.14
N ALA A 28 -13.94 3.21 0.46
CA ALA A 28 -15.07 3.79 -0.28
C ALA A 28 -14.70 4.22 -1.71
N ALA A 29 -13.44 4.57 -1.96
CA ALA A 29 -12.93 4.96 -3.26
C ALA A 29 -12.49 3.78 -4.16
N LEU A 30 -12.44 2.56 -3.61
CA LEU A 30 -12.05 1.39 -4.39
C LEU A 30 -13.10 1.03 -5.45
N ARG A 31 -12.63 0.83 -6.69
CA ARG A 31 -13.41 0.30 -7.82
C ARG A 31 -12.78 -0.99 -8.32
N PRO A 32 -13.53 -1.89 -8.97
CA PRO A 32 -12.94 -3.09 -9.58
C PRO A 32 -11.83 -2.73 -10.57
N VAL A 33 -10.70 -3.42 -10.50
CA VAL A 33 -9.62 -3.34 -11.50
C VAL A 33 -9.72 -4.52 -12.46
N ARG A 34 -9.49 -4.28 -13.76
CA ARG A 34 -9.55 -5.28 -14.81
C ARG A 34 -8.16 -5.68 -15.30
N LEU A 35 -7.32 -6.09 -14.36
CA LEU A 35 -5.94 -6.50 -14.60
C LEU A 35 -5.77 -7.98 -14.31
N SER A 36 -5.00 -8.67 -15.14
CA SER A 36 -4.65 -10.07 -14.93
C SER A 36 -3.83 -10.22 -13.65
N ALA A 37 -4.17 -11.21 -12.84
CA ALA A 37 -3.39 -11.57 -11.66
C ALA A 37 -2.29 -12.57 -12.00
N GLN A 38 -1.18 -12.44 -11.31
CA GLN A 38 -0.03 -13.36 -11.37
C GLN A 38 0.62 -13.44 -9.99
N LEU A 39 1.61 -14.29 -9.85
CA LEU A 39 2.42 -14.36 -8.64
C LEU A 39 3.27 -13.08 -8.55
N VAL A 40 3.15 -12.36 -7.43
CA VAL A 40 3.90 -11.13 -7.16
C VAL A 40 4.51 -11.18 -5.77
N HIS A 41 5.56 -10.39 -5.57
CA HIS A 41 6.12 -10.14 -4.25
C HIS A 41 5.33 -9.02 -3.57
N GLY A 42 4.73 -9.30 -2.42
CA GLY A 42 3.90 -8.33 -1.69
C GLY A 42 4.69 -7.37 -0.79
N ASP A 43 6.02 -7.52 -0.70
CA ASP A 43 6.87 -6.77 0.22
C ASP A 43 8.28 -6.57 -0.36
N LEU A 44 8.40 -5.73 -1.40
CA LEU A 44 9.69 -5.46 -2.06
C LEU A 44 10.57 -4.48 -1.26
N GLY A 45 9.98 -3.63 -0.42
CA GLY A 45 10.71 -2.65 0.38
C GLY A 45 11.74 -3.32 1.28
N GLY A 46 13.03 -3.02 1.09
CA GLY A 46 14.14 -3.64 1.85
C GLY A 46 14.52 -5.07 1.42
N ASN A 47 13.77 -5.68 0.50
CA ASN A 47 13.97 -7.07 0.07
C ASN A 47 14.56 -7.20 -1.34
N VAL A 48 15.13 -6.11 -1.87
CA VAL A 48 15.90 -6.11 -3.13
C VAL A 48 17.33 -5.73 -2.82
N LEU A 49 18.26 -6.64 -3.10
CA LEU A 49 19.69 -6.45 -2.89
C LEU A 49 20.37 -6.05 -4.20
N PHE A 50 21.28 -5.10 -4.11
CA PHE A 50 22.08 -4.62 -5.23
C PHE A 50 23.56 -4.82 -4.93
N ALA A 51 24.31 -5.33 -5.90
CA ALA A 51 25.76 -5.44 -5.85
C ALA A 51 26.36 -4.98 -7.18
N ALA A 52 27.56 -4.38 -7.13
CA ALA A 52 28.23 -3.89 -8.34
C ALA A 52 28.54 -5.05 -9.30
N GLY A 53 28.08 -4.93 -10.56
CA GLY A 53 28.30 -5.95 -11.59
C GLY A 53 27.36 -7.15 -11.54
N GLU A 54 26.44 -7.22 -10.57
CA GLU A 54 25.48 -8.31 -10.42
C GLU A 54 24.04 -7.82 -10.67
N PRO A 55 23.14 -8.68 -11.17
CA PRO A 55 21.72 -8.33 -11.26
C PRO A 55 21.12 -8.19 -9.87
N PRO A 56 20.03 -7.40 -9.71
CA PRO A 56 19.32 -7.30 -8.44
C PRO A 56 18.83 -8.69 -7.98
N ALA A 57 19.02 -8.98 -6.68
CA ALA A 57 18.52 -10.20 -6.06
C ALA A 57 17.34 -9.89 -5.14
N VAL A 58 16.26 -10.65 -5.29
CA VAL A 58 15.08 -10.53 -4.41
C VAL A 58 15.15 -11.60 -3.34
N ILE A 59 14.96 -11.21 -2.09
CA ILE A 59 14.97 -12.08 -0.90
C ILE A 59 13.64 -11.98 -0.16
N ASP A 60 13.42 -12.82 0.84
CA ASP A 60 12.25 -12.82 1.74
C ASP A 60 10.92 -12.78 0.98
N PHE A 61 10.75 -13.71 0.05
CA PHE A 61 9.64 -13.72 -0.89
C PHE A 61 8.29 -13.89 -0.21
N SER A 62 7.48 -12.83 -0.22
CA SER A 62 6.10 -12.79 0.27
C SER A 62 5.12 -12.98 -0.89
N PRO A 63 4.64 -14.21 -1.18
CA PRO A 63 3.86 -14.53 -2.38
C PRO A 63 2.42 -14.06 -2.29
N TYR A 64 1.96 -13.33 -3.32
CA TYR A 64 0.56 -12.94 -3.51
C TYR A 64 0.13 -13.19 -4.94
N TRP A 65 -1.13 -13.58 -5.14
CA TRP A 65 -1.73 -13.70 -6.47
C TRP A 65 -2.51 -12.43 -6.79
N ARG A 66 -1.86 -11.47 -7.47
CA ARG A 66 -2.38 -10.12 -7.70
C ARG A 66 -1.89 -9.57 -9.06
N PRO A 67 -2.50 -8.47 -9.58
CA PRO A 67 -1.92 -7.74 -10.69
C PRO A 67 -0.46 -7.34 -10.43
N ALA A 68 0.41 -7.47 -11.46
CA ALA A 68 1.84 -7.17 -11.33
C ALA A 68 2.11 -5.75 -10.79
N GLY A 69 1.35 -4.77 -11.25
CA GLY A 69 1.47 -3.37 -10.81
C GLY A 69 1.20 -3.15 -9.32
N LEU A 70 0.56 -4.12 -8.61
CA LEU A 70 0.37 -3.98 -7.17
C LEU A 70 1.69 -4.02 -6.40
N ALA A 71 2.66 -4.85 -6.82
CA ALA A 71 3.97 -4.89 -6.18
C ALA A 71 4.69 -3.55 -6.29
N LEU A 72 4.62 -2.91 -7.47
CA LEU A 72 5.16 -1.56 -7.68
C LEU A 72 4.42 -0.51 -6.85
N ALA A 73 3.09 -0.58 -6.79
CA ALA A 73 2.29 0.34 -5.99
C ALA A 73 2.59 0.21 -4.48
N VAL A 74 2.83 -1.01 -3.98
CA VAL A 74 3.25 -1.22 -2.58
C VAL A 74 4.62 -0.60 -2.34
N ALA A 75 5.60 -0.84 -3.21
CA ALA A 75 6.93 -0.25 -3.09
C ALA A 75 6.88 1.30 -3.14
N ALA A 76 6.05 1.88 -4.01
CA ALA A 76 5.86 3.33 -4.10
C ALA A 76 5.22 3.90 -2.82
N VAL A 77 4.20 3.23 -2.28
CA VAL A 77 3.56 3.63 -1.01
C VAL A 77 4.56 3.58 0.14
N ASP A 78 5.37 2.53 0.24
CA ASP A 78 6.41 2.41 1.26
C ASP A 78 7.45 3.54 1.15
N ALA A 79 7.87 3.85 -0.08
CA ALA A 79 8.80 4.94 -0.34
C ALA A 79 8.22 6.30 0.09
N LEU A 80 6.96 6.56 -0.26
CA LEU A 80 6.29 7.84 0.03
C LEU A 80 5.96 8.01 1.52
N VAL A 81 5.48 6.96 2.19
CA VAL A 81 5.01 7.07 3.57
C VAL A 81 6.15 7.00 4.57
N TRP A 82 7.11 6.09 4.37
CA TRP A 82 8.13 5.79 5.39
C TRP A 82 9.56 6.12 5.00
N ASN A 83 9.86 6.27 3.70
CA ASN A 83 11.23 6.49 3.24
C ASN A 83 11.48 7.91 2.71
N GLY A 84 10.52 8.83 2.87
CA GLY A 84 10.67 10.25 2.54
C GLY A 84 10.84 10.54 1.05
N ALA A 85 10.38 9.64 0.18
CA ALA A 85 10.42 9.87 -1.26
C ALA A 85 9.49 11.01 -1.69
N ASP A 86 9.92 11.77 -2.71
CA ASP A 86 9.10 12.81 -3.32
C ASP A 86 7.97 12.16 -4.17
N PRO A 87 6.74 12.70 -4.13
CA PRO A 87 5.64 12.24 -4.99
C PRO A 87 5.95 12.17 -6.48
N VAL A 88 6.97 12.85 -6.98
CA VAL A 88 7.44 12.77 -8.37
C VAL A 88 7.78 11.35 -8.81
N ILE A 89 8.11 10.44 -7.87
CA ILE A 89 8.33 9.02 -8.21
C ILE A 89 7.12 8.36 -8.88
N LEU A 90 5.91 8.89 -8.69
CA LEU A 90 4.72 8.37 -9.34
C LEU A 90 4.70 8.65 -10.85
N ASP A 91 5.45 9.65 -11.32
CA ASP A 91 5.59 9.94 -12.75
C ASP A 91 6.33 8.81 -13.47
N GLU A 92 7.29 8.17 -12.80
CA GLU A 92 7.99 6.97 -13.32
C GLU A 92 7.04 5.77 -13.47
N LEU A 93 5.92 5.77 -12.74
CA LEU A 93 4.90 4.74 -12.78
C LEU A 93 3.68 5.11 -13.65
N ALA A 94 3.67 6.28 -14.29
CA ALA A 94 2.51 6.78 -15.03
C ALA A 94 2.02 5.86 -16.16
N GLY A 95 2.91 5.00 -16.68
CA GLY A 95 2.57 3.97 -17.66
C GLY A 95 1.88 2.72 -17.10
N GLN A 96 1.75 2.59 -15.77
CA GLN A 96 1.10 1.43 -15.16
C GLN A 96 -0.43 1.55 -15.27
N PRO A 97 -1.11 0.55 -15.89
CA PRO A 97 -2.56 0.56 -15.98
C PRO A 97 -3.20 0.56 -14.58
N GLU A 98 -4.24 1.36 -14.41
CA GLU A 98 -5.01 1.44 -13.15
C GLU A 98 -4.18 1.84 -11.93
N LEU A 99 -3.09 2.60 -12.12
CA LEU A 99 -2.12 2.95 -11.07
C LEU A 99 -2.80 3.49 -9.82
N ASP A 100 -3.72 4.44 -9.94
CA ASP A 100 -4.35 5.10 -8.79
C ASP A 100 -5.20 4.12 -7.97
N GLN A 101 -5.88 3.18 -8.62
CA GLN A 101 -6.59 2.10 -7.96
C GLN A 101 -5.64 1.09 -7.28
N LEU A 102 -4.46 0.88 -7.86
CA LEU A 102 -3.43 0.02 -7.24
C LEU A 102 -2.76 0.70 -6.05
N LEU A 103 -2.50 2.01 -6.12
CA LEU A 103 -1.98 2.80 -4.99
C LEU A 103 -2.96 2.80 -3.80
N ALA A 104 -4.25 2.99 -4.05
CA ALA A 104 -5.26 2.90 -3.00
C ALA A 104 -5.28 1.51 -2.33
N ARG A 105 -5.16 0.43 -3.12
CA ARG A 105 -5.07 -0.93 -2.58
C ARG A 105 -3.79 -1.18 -1.79
N ALA A 106 -2.69 -0.63 -2.25
CA ALA A 106 -1.41 -0.71 -1.56
C ALA A 106 -1.47 0.00 -0.19
N LEU A 107 -2.04 1.21 -0.15
CA LEU A 107 -2.29 1.92 1.12
C LEU A 107 -3.20 1.13 2.06
N VAL A 108 -4.34 0.65 1.57
CA VAL A 108 -5.24 -0.21 2.36
C VAL A 108 -4.48 -1.41 2.91
N TYR A 109 -3.68 -2.08 2.07
CA TYR A 109 -2.87 -3.22 2.50
C TYR A 109 -1.92 -2.85 3.63
N ARG A 110 -1.15 -1.76 3.49
CA ARG A 110 -0.19 -1.33 4.51
C ARG A 110 -0.87 -0.86 5.80
N LEU A 111 -1.90 -0.04 5.71
CA LEU A 111 -2.63 0.43 6.91
C LEU A 111 -3.27 -0.74 7.68
N VAL A 112 -3.85 -1.71 6.99
CA VAL A 112 -4.40 -2.93 7.62
C VAL A 112 -3.29 -3.73 8.30
N THR A 113 -2.14 -3.88 7.64
CA THR A 113 -0.97 -4.58 8.20
C THR A 113 -0.51 -3.91 9.49
N GLU A 114 -0.35 -2.58 9.49
CA GLU A 114 0.05 -1.81 10.66
C GLU A 114 -0.97 -1.94 11.82
N ILE A 115 -2.27 -1.87 11.53
CA ILE A 115 -3.32 -2.06 12.55
C ILE A 115 -3.23 -3.45 13.20
N ILE A 116 -2.97 -4.49 12.41
CA ILE A 116 -2.88 -5.86 12.92
C ILE A 116 -1.64 -6.04 13.79
N PHE A 117 -0.48 -5.54 13.34
CA PHE A 117 0.78 -5.71 14.06
C PHE A 117 0.91 -4.81 15.27
N ARG A 118 0.30 -3.61 15.26
CA ARG A 118 0.37 -2.60 16.32
C ARG A 118 -0.91 -2.49 17.15
N ARG A 119 -1.78 -3.49 17.15
CA ARG A 119 -3.09 -3.42 17.80
C ARG A 119 -3.06 -2.95 19.26
N ASP A 120 -1.97 -3.22 19.98
CA ASP A 120 -1.76 -2.86 21.39
C ASP A 120 -0.81 -1.65 21.54
N ASP A 121 -0.40 -1.00 20.46
CA ASP A 121 0.49 0.18 20.42
C ASP A 121 -0.25 1.40 19.87
N ALA A 122 -0.99 2.06 20.74
CA ALA A 122 -1.76 3.26 20.38
C ALA A 122 -0.88 4.42 19.88
N ALA A 123 0.33 4.57 20.41
CA ALA A 123 1.26 5.61 19.99
C ALA A 123 1.83 5.31 18.58
N GLY A 124 2.18 4.06 18.32
CA GLY A 124 2.60 3.61 16.99
C GLY A 124 1.49 3.78 15.95
N LEU A 125 0.24 3.42 16.27
CA LEU A 125 -0.89 3.64 15.37
C LEU A 125 -1.17 5.12 15.10
N ALA A 126 -1.00 5.99 16.09
CA ALA A 126 -1.11 7.44 15.90
C ALA A 126 0.02 7.98 14.98
N ALA A 127 1.23 7.45 15.10
CA ALA A 127 2.34 7.78 14.20
C ALA A 127 2.03 7.33 12.76
N VAL A 128 1.58 6.09 12.56
CA VAL A 128 1.17 5.59 11.23
C VAL A 128 0.08 6.49 10.63
N ALA A 129 -0.93 6.88 11.40
CA ALA A 129 -2.00 7.77 10.94
C ALA A 129 -1.46 9.12 10.45
N ARG A 130 -0.52 9.70 11.19
CA ARG A 130 0.11 10.98 10.84
C ARG A 130 0.96 10.87 9.58
N ASP A 131 1.79 9.84 9.52
CA ASP A 131 2.79 9.67 8.45
C ASP A 131 2.13 9.27 7.11
N SER A 132 1.03 8.51 7.16
CA SER A 132 0.27 8.11 5.97
C SER A 132 -0.72 9.16 5.47
N GLN A 133 -1.10 10.16 6.28
CA GLN A 133 -2.12 11.15 5.94
C GLN A 133 -1.83 11.91 4.62
N PRO A 134 -0.61 12.43 4.37
CA PRO A 134 -0.32 13.16 3.13
C PRO A 134 -0.49 12.26 1.89
N VAL A 135 0.00 11.03 1.95
CA VAL A 135 -0.07 10.08 0.83
C VAL A 135 -1.51 9.60 0.60
N THR A 136 -2.28 9.41 1.68
CA THR A 136 -3.72 9.11 1.58
C THR A 136 -4.46 10.25 0.87
N GLY A 137 -4.20 11.51 1.25
CA GLY A 137 -4.78 12.68 0.59
C GLY A 137 -4.42 12.76 -0.89
N LEU A 138 -3.15 12.54 -1.23
CA LEU A 138 -2.67 12.51 -2.61
C LEU A 138 -3.41 11.45 -3.45
N VAL A 139 -3.49 10.22 -2.95
CA VAL A 139 -4.14 9.11 -3.68
C VAL A 139 -5.64 9.35 -3.86
N LEU A 140 -6.33 9.84 -2.82
CA LEU A 140 -7.75 10.18 -2.92
C LEU A 140 -8.01 11.31 -3.93
N THR A 141 -7.13 12.32 -4.00
CA THR A 141 -7.23 13.39 -5.00
C THR A 141 -7.07 12.84 -6.42
N ARG A 142 -6.08 11.97 -6.65
CA ARG A 142 -5.88 11.32 -7.96
C ARG A 142 -7.09 10.49 -8.39
N LEU A 143 -7.69 9.75 -7.47
CA LEU A 143 -8.90 8.95 -7.72
C LEU A 143 -10.15 9.79 -8.02
N ALA A 144 -10.20 11.04 -7.56
CA ALA A 144 -11.33 11.94 -7.82
C ALA A 144 -11.24 12.62 -9.20
N VAL A 145 -10.06 12.68 -9.82
CA VAL A 145 -9.81 13.34 -11.11
C VAL A 145 -9.86 12.35 -12.29
N GLY A 146 -9.61 11.06 -12.04
CA GLY A 146 -9.63 9.97 -13.04
C GLY A 146 -10.95 9.22 -13.03
#